data_2401aa6bc2a33ff66983930ab75225d0
#
_entry.id   2401aa6bc2a33ff66983930ab75225d0
#
_cell.length_a   1.000
_cell.length_b   1.000
_cell.length_c   1.000
_cell.angle_alpha   90.00
_cell.angle_beta   90.00
_cell.angle_gamma   90.00
#
_symmetry.space_group_name_H-M   'P 1'
#
loop_
_entity.id
_entity.type
_entity.pdbx_description
1 polymer ?
#
loop_
_entity_poly.entity_id
_entity_poly.type
_entity_poly.pdbx_seq_one_letter_code
_entity_poly.pdbx_strand_id
1 'polypeptide(L)'
;MSNSIWPYPFIMNQSPYNKINIVFCHGFNSSHKIFGGVIDSISKEIGVNFYAHTLPGNNLTPAKDEQLYVDYYADLTVEFIKKLNIKNVVLVGHSMGGGYGALVYKRIPELISKMVFIGPMNKANLPLKDLFYEKFFPKTPEEMLEFLPIYEYDKEKYKDPKYLEWAKATFNYEYFNNYYIVTLSKNLLKNNMMDQIEDGIKSIKCPTLLVLGEKDGIVLQQETKSYFESLIPHVQTEIIPKTGHLIYTENPEYFNRIFIDFLKK
;
A
#
# COMPACT_ATOMS: atom_id res chain seq x y z
N MET A 1 14.92 -24.39 16.09
CA MET A 1 14.69 -22.96 15.82
C MET A 1 14.82 -22.79 14.31
N SER A 2 13.74 -22.56 13.60
CA SER A 2 13.80 -22.32 12.14
C SER A 2 14.55 -20.98 11.95
N ASN A 3 15.70 -21.04 11.27
CA ASN A 3 16.36 -19.84 10.77
C ASN A 3 15.45 -19.19 9.74
N SER A 4 14.49 -18.38 10.21
CA SER A 4 13.66 -17.60 9.29
C SER A 4 14.58 -16.67 8.49
N ILE A 5 14.49 -16.75 7.18
CA ILE A 5 15.27 -15.91 6.27
C ILE A 5 14.99 -14.42 6.49
N TRP A 6 13.84 -14.09 7.10
CA TRP A 6 13.38 -12.73 7.40
C TRP A 6 12.73 -12.68 8.79
N PRO A 7 12.96 -11.62 9.61
CA PRO A 7 12.47 -11.58 10.99
C PRO A 7 10.99 -11.25 11.14
N TYR A 8 10.34 -10.74 10.10
CA TYR A 8 8.93 -10.34 10.10
C TYR A 8 8.07 -11.30 9.28
N PRO A 9 6.75 -11.34 9.49
CA PRO A 9 5.86 -12.15 8.65
C PRO A 9 5.99 -11.75 7.18
N PHE A 10 6.13 -12.71 6.29
CA PHE A 10 6.24 -12.48 4.85
C PHE A 10 5.67 -13.65 4.05
N ILE A 11 5.42 -13.38 2.78
CA ILE A 11 5.09 -14.38 1.77
C ILE A 11 6.02 -14.19 0.58
N MET A 12 6.44 -15.28 -0.02
CA MET A 12 7.11 -15.29 -1.31
C MET A 12 6.75 -16.54 -2.09
N ASN A 13 6.70 -16.40 -3.41
CA ASN A 13 6.66 -17.52 -4.34
C ASN A 13 7.67 -17.24 -5.45
N GLN A 14 8.58 -18.16 -5.63
CA GLN A 14 9.67 -18.06 -6.60
C GLN A 14 9.68 -19.27 -7.53
N SER A 15 9.86 -18.97 -8.81
CA SER A 15 10.19 -19.98 -9.82
C SER A 15 11.36 -19.44 -10.68
N PRO A 16 12.37 -20.27 -10.95
CA PRO A 16 13.49 -19.87 -11.82
C PRO A 16 13.04 -19.59 -13.27
N TYR A 17 11.86 -20.03 -13.64
CA TYR A 17 11.28 -19.80 -14.97
C TYR A 17 10.57 -18.44 -15.09
N ASN A 18 10.22 -17.81 -13.97
CA ASN A 18 9.56 -16.51 -13.95
C ASN A 18 10.60 -15.39 -14.03
N LYS A 19 10.36 -14.42 -14.92
CA LYS A 19 11.26 -13.28 -15.14
C LYS A 19 10.82 -12.00 -14.47
N ILE A 20 9.55 -11.91 -14.07
CA ILE A 20 8.96 -10.74 -13.42
C ILE A 20 9.00 -10.96 -11.91
N ASN A 21 9.65 -10.06 -11.20
CA ASN A 21 9.75 -10.07 -9.74
C ASN A 21 8.94 -8.90 -9.17
N ILE A 22 7.85 -9.18 -8.47
CA ILE A 22 6.98 -8.17 -7.88
C ILE A 22 7.21 -8.11 -6.38
N VAL A 23 7.55 -6.92 -5.87
CA VAL A 23 7.62 -6.65 -4.43
C VAL A 23 6.47 -5.74 -4.04
N PHE A 24 5.61 -6.20 -3.13
CA PHE A 24 4.45 -5.47 -2.64
C PHE A 24 4.75 -4.75 -1.32
N CYS A 25 4.37 -3.49 -1.28
CA CYS A 25 4.49 -2.55 -0.16
C CYS A 25 3.09 -2.22 0.36
N HIS A 26 2.73 -2.69 1.56
CA HIS A 26 1.38 -2.50 2.12
C HIS A 26 1.17 -1.11 2.75
N GLY A 27 -0.10 -0.72 2.93
CA GLY A 27 -0.50 0.52 3.56
C GLY A 27 -0.44 0.53 5.09
N PHE A 28 -0.89 1.63 5.69
CA PHE A 28 -1.00 1.82 7.13
C PHE A 28 -1.89 0.75 7.77
N ASN A 29 -1.46 0.20 8.91
CA ASN A 29 -2.14 -0.84 9.68
C ASN A 29 -2.57 -2.07 8.85
N SER A 30 -1.79 -2.44 7.85
CA SER A 30 -2.05 -3.56 6.95
C SER A 30 -0.96 -4.64 7.05
N SER A 31 -0.95 -5.60 6.15
CA SER A 31 0.02 -6.69 6.11
C SER A 31 0.25 -7.22 4.70
N HIS A 32 1.26 -8.09 4.56
CA HIS A 32 1.51 -8.82 3.31
C HIS A 32 0.29 -9.58 2.75
N LYS A 33 -0.66 -9.94 3.60
CA LYS A 33 -1.85 -10.73 3.22
C LYS A 33 -2.84 -9.96 2.36
N ILE A 34 -2.82 -8.61 2.40
CA ILE A 34 -3.77 -7.78 1.64
C ILE A 34 -3.67 -8.00 0.12
N PHE A 35 -2.52 -8.46 -0.36
CA PHE A 35 -2.26 -8.70 -1.78
C PHE A 35 -2.58 -10.13 -2.24
N GLY A 36 -3.06 -11.02 -1.35
CA GLY A 36 -3.31 -12.42 -1.66
C GLY A 36 -4.19 -12.64 -2.89
N GLY A 37 -5.32 -11.94 -2.97
CA GLY A 37 -6.24 -12.04 -4.10
C GLY A 37 -5.63 -11.58 -5.44
N VAL A 38 -4.79 -10.52 -5.40
CA VAL A 38 -4.05 -10.03 -6.57
C VAL A 38 -3.03 -11.06 -7.03
N ILE A 39 -2.25 -11.59 -6.08
CA ILE A 39 -1.21 -12.59 -6.33
C ILE A 39 -1.82 -13.84 -6.97
N ASP A 40 -2.89 -14.36 -6.37
CA ASP A 40 -3.58 -15.58 -6.85
C ASP A 40 -4.15 -15.39 -8.26
N SER A 41 -4.67 -14.21 -8.56
CA SER A 41 -5.24 -13.90 -9.86
C SER A 41 -4.17 -13.76 -10.95
N ILE A 42 -3.15 -12.95 -10.70
CA ILE A 42 -2.07 -12.69 -11.67
C ILE A 42 -1.26 -13.97 -11.96
N SER A 43 -0.99 -14.78 -10.94
CA SER A 43 -0.21 -16.02 -11.08
C SER A 43 -0.88 -17.07 -11.96
N LYS A 44 -2.21 -16.95 -12.18
CA LYS A 44 -2.94 -17.82 -13.12
C LYS A 44 -2.77 -17.42 -14.58
N GLU A 45 -2.46 -16.14 -14.82
CA GLU A 45 -2.40 -15.58 -16.18
C GLU A 45 -0.98 -15.41 -16.70
N ILE A 46 -0.03 -15.08 -15.80
CA ILE A 46 1.37 -14.86 -16.16
C ILE A 46 2.31 -15.44 -15.11
N GLY A 47 3.49 -15.86 -15.56
CA GLY A 47 4.56 -16.33 -14.66
C GLY A 47 5.23 -15.16 -13.94
N VAL A 48 4.96 -15.01 -12.63
CA VAL A 48 5.55 -13.99 -11.78
C VAL A 48 6.12 -14.59 -10.51
N ASN A 49 7.22 -14.03 -10.05
CA ASN A 49 7.68 -14.19 -8.67
C ASN A 49 7.11 -13.02 -7.86
N PHE A 50 6.67 -13.29 -6.64
CA PHE A 50 6.17 -12.24 -5.78
C PHE A 50 6.68 -12.36 -4.37
N TYR A 51 6.78 -11.20 -3.74
CA TYR A 51 7.34 -11.01 -2.41
C TYR A 51 6.54 -9.93 -1.70
N ALA A 52 6.16 -10.18 -0.47
CA ALA A 52 5.56 -9.17 0.39
C ALA A 52 5.92 -9.46 1.84
N HIS A 53 6.20 -8.45 2.63
CA HIS A 53 6.44 -8.59 4.05
C HIS A 53 5.55 -7.63 4.85
N THR A 54 5.27 -8.00 6.11
CA THR A 54 4.59 -7.12 7.05
C THR A 54 5.62 -6.28 7.78
N LEU A 55 5.39 -4.99 7.84
CA LEU A 55 6.25 -4.03 8.53
C LEU A 55 6.00 -4.06 10.04
N PRO A 56 7.03 -3.85 10.88
CA PRO A 56 6.85 -3.77 12.33
C PRO A 56 5.82 -2.70 12.71
N GLY A 57 5.05 -2.95 13.78
CA GLY A 57 3.99 -2.07 14.25
C GLY A 57 2.67 -2.12 13.48
N ASN A 58 2.63 -2.76 12.31
CA ASN A 58 1.42 -2.94 11.51
C ASN A 58 0.78 -4.30 11.75
N ASN A 59 -0.55 -4.38 11.67
CA ASN A 59 -1.31 -5.61 11.87
C ASN A 59 -0.90 -6.38 13.15
N LEU A 60 -0.81 -5.66 14.27
CA LEU A 60 -0.39 -6.18 15.59
C LEU A 60 1.02 -6.79 15.63
N THR A 61 1.86 -6.56 14.62
CA THR A 61 3.25 -7.02 14.61
C THR A 61 4.07 -6.22 15.63
N PRO A 62 4.81 -6.86 16.55
CA PRO A 62 5.64 -6.15 17.50
C PRO A 62 6.69 -5.24 16.85
N ALA A 63 6.98 -4.11 17.48
CA ALA A 63 7.96 -3.15 17.01
C ALA A 63 8.65 -2.45 18.19
N LYS A 64 9.83 -1.89 17.91
CA LYS A 64 10.46 -0.89 18.75
C LYS A 64 10.12 0.51 18.23
N ASP A 65 10.23 1.52 19.07
CA ASP A 65 9.85 2.90 18.72
C ASP A 65 10.62 3.45 17.52
N GLU A 66 11.92 3.15 17.43
CA GLU A 66 12.77 3.54 16.31
C GLU A 66 12.37 2.93 14.96
N GLN A 67 11.53 1.90 14.98
CA GLN A 67 11.04 1.22 13.77
C GLN A 67 9.71 1.80 13.26
N LEU A 68 9.07 2.70 14.00
CA LEU A 68 7.75 3.23 13.72
C LEU A 68 7.83 4.55 12.93
N TYR A 69 8.56 4.51 11.79
CA TYR A 69 8.76 5.63 10.87
C TYR A 69 8.70 5.17 9.41
N VAL A 70 8.21 6.03 8.55
CA VAL A 70 8.05 5.72 7.11
C VAL A 70 9.40 5.49 6.41
N ASP A 71 10.43 6.26 6.78
CA ASP A 71 11.80 6.09 6.26
C ASP A 71 12.44 4.79 6.72
N TYR A 72 12.20 4.36 7.98
CA TYR A 72 12.62 3.03 8.45
C TYR A 72 12.00 1.91 7.61
N TYR A 73 10.73 2.04 7.22
CA TYR A 73 10.05 1.05 6.37
C TYR A 73 10.66 0.96 4.98
N ALA A 74 11.12 2.09 4.45
CA ALA A 74 11.85 2.09 3.20
C ALA A 74 13.20 1.38 3.34
N ASP A 75 13.98 1.63 4.40
CA ASP A 75 15.25 0.94 4.67
C ASP A 75 15.03 -0.56 4.84
N LEU A 76 14.03 -0.96 5.61
CA LEU A 76 13.70 -2.35 5.85
C LEU A 76 13.29 -3.07 4.55
N THR A 77 12.56 -2.39 3.66
CA THR A 77 12.19 -2.95 2.36
C THR A 77 13.39 -3.08 1.43
N VAL A 78 14.32 -2.12 1.46
CA VAL A 78 15.61 -2.22 0.74
C VAL A 78 16.42 -3.43 1.25
N GLU A 79 16.49 -3.61 2.57
CA GLU A 79 17.16 -4.77 3.17
C GLU A 79 16.51 -6.08 2.73
N PHE A 80 15.17 -6.16 2.73
CA PHE A 80 14.41 -7.32 2.27
C PHE A 80 14.74 -7.69 0.81
N ILE A 81 14.72 -6.70 -0.10
CA ILE A 81 15.06 -6.89 -1.51
C ILE A 81 16.49 -7.38 -1.68
N LYS A 82 17.47 -6.77 -0.98
CA LYS A 82 18.89 -7.13 -1.05
C LYS A 82 19.15 -8.51 -0.46
N LYS A 83 18.59 -8.82 0.69
CA LYS A 83 18.76 -10.10 1.39
C LYS A 83 18.24 -11.28 0.59
N LEU A 84 17.11 -11.10 -0.11
CA LEU A 84 16.55 -12.11 -1.01
C LEU A 84 17.17 -12.07 -2.42
N ASN A 85 18.14 -11.18 -2.67
CA ASN A 85 18.79 -10.99 -3.97
C ASN A 85 17.81 -10.78 -5.14
N ILE A 86 16.72 -10.05 -4.90
CA ILE A 86 15.69 -9.79 -5.90
C ILE A 86 16.22 -8.73 -6.89
N LYS A 87 16.12 -8.99 -8.18
CA LYS A 87 16.56 -8.12 -9.28
C LYS A 87 15.40 -7.79 -10.19
N ASN A 88 15.51 -6.71 -10.98
CA ASN A 88 14.49 -6.28 -11.93
C ASN A 88 13.10 -6.18 -11.27
N VAL A 89 13.07 -5.51 -10.12
CA VAL A 89 11.89 -5.43 -9.26
C VAL A 89 10.82 -4.55 -9.90
N VAL A 90 9.60 -5.05 -9.98
CA VAL A 90 8.39 -4.24 -10.10
C VAL A 90 7.94 -3.93 -8.67
N LEU A 91 8.12 -2.68 -8.24
CA LEU A 91 7.76 -2.25 -6.89
C LEU A 91 6.33 -1.74 -6.88
N VAL A 92 5.45 -2.36 -6.10
CA VAL A 92 4.02 -2.06 -6.02
C VAL A 92 3.70 -1.51 -4.64
N GLY A 93 3.30 -0.25 -4.53
CA GLY A 93 3.00 0.39 -3.25
C GLY A 93 1.54 0.83 -3.14
N HIS A 94 0.82 0.33 -2.12
CA HIS A 94 -0.53 0.74 -1.79
C HIS A 94 -0.53 1.72 -0.62
N SER A 95 -1.22 2.85 -0.75
CA SER A 95 -1.40 3.83 0.32
C SER A 95 -0.06 4.32 0.90
N MET A 96 0.19 4.19 2.21
CA MET A 96 1.49 4.45 2.85
C MET A 96 2.62 3.70 2.12
N GLY A 97 2.34 2.50 1.58
CA GLY A 97 3.28 1.70 0.78
C GLY A 97 3.75 2.40 -0.50
N GLY A 98 2.92 3.24 -1.09
CA GLY A 98 3.32 4.10 -2.21
C GLY A 98 4.32 5.16 -1.75
N GLY A 99 4.10 5.76 -0.58
CA GLY A 99 5.02 6.75 0.00
C GLY A 99 6.41 6.17 0.26
N TYR A 100 6.52 5.12 1.08
CA TYR A 100 7.85 4.54 1.32
C TYR A 100 8.42 3.80 0.12
N GLY A 101 7.57 3.32 -0.80
CA GLY A 101 8.01 2.76 -2.08
C GLY A 101 8.77 3.77 -2.94
N ALA A 102 8.38 5.04 -2.95
CA ALA A 102 9.15 6.12 -3.60
C ALA A 102 10.52 6.32 -2.95
N LEU A 103 10.62 6.19 -1.62
CA LEU A 103 11.91 6.24 -0.90
C LEU A 103 12.78 5.01 -1.21
N VAL A 104 12.17 3.82 -1.35
CA VAL A 104 12.89 2.60 -1.78
C VAL A 104 13.49 2.82 -3.17
N TYR A 105 12.71 3.35 -4.12
CA TYR A 105 13.24 3.66 -5.44
C TYR A 105 14.44 4.61 -5.37
N LYS A 106 14.34 5.70 -4.61
CA LYS A 106 15.44 6.67 -4.45
C LYS A 106 16.73 6.03 -3.93
N ARG A 107 16.64 4.97 -3.10
CA ARG A 107 17.78 4.29 -2.47
C ARG A 107 18.42 3.21 -3.33
N ILE A 108 17.64 2.53 -4.19
CA ILE A 108 18.11 1.41 -5.03
C ILE A 108 17.51 1.46 -6.44
N PRO A 109 17.60 2.59 -7.17
CA PRO A 109 16.96 2.74 -8.47
C PRO A 109 17.43 1.70 -9.48
N GLU A 110 18.67 1.22 -9.37
CA GLU A 110 19.26 0.21 -10.25
C GLU A 110 18.62 -1.18 -10.12
N LEU A 111 17.91 -1.46 -9.03
CA LEU A 111 17.21 -2.72 -8.82
C LEU A 111 15.73 -2.66 -9.25
N ILE A 112 15.18 -1.46 -9.45
CA ILE A 112 13.75 -1.26 -9.72
C ILE A 112 13.52 -1.03 -11.21
N SER A 113 12.82 -1.95 -11.84
CA SER A 113 12.52 -1.89 -13.28
C SER A 113 11.21 -1.17 -13.61
N LYS A 114 10.24 -1.20 -12.69
CA LYS A 114 8.94 -0.54 -12.83
C LYS A 114 8.39 -0.13 -11.47
N MET A 115 7.59 0.94 -11.45
CA MET A 115 6.86 1.41 -10.26
C MET A 115 5.35 1.33 -10.48
N VAL A 116 4.61 0.88 -9.45
CA VAL A 116 3.15 0.90 -9.43
C VAL A 116 2.67 1.52 -8.13
N PHE A 117 1.95 2.61 -8.23
CA PHE A 117 1.33 3.31 -7.12
C PHE A 117 -0.18 3.06 -7.12
N ILE A 118 -0.71 2.58 -6.00
CA ILE A 118 -2.14 2.30 -5.82
C ILE A 118 -2.66 3.17 -4.69
N GLY A 119 -3.44 4.21 -4.99
CA GLY A 119 -3.93 5.17 -4.00
C GLY A 119 -2.83 5.68 -3.06
N PRO A 120 -1.69 6.20 -3.55
CA PRO A 120 -0.48 6.39 -2.75
C PRO A 120 -0.58 7.55 -1.76
N MET A 121 0.04 7.38 -0.60
CA MET A 121 0.36 8.50 0.30
C MET A 121 1.28 9.48 -0.41
N ASN A 122 0.86 10.75 -0.49
CA ASN A 122 1.60 11.82 -1.15
C ASN A 122 1.19 13.19 -0.62
N LYS A 123 1.92 14.23 -1.02
CA LYS A 123 1.76 15.59 -0.53
C LYS A 123 0.41 16.23 -0.90
N ALA A 124 -0.18 15.85 -2.04
CA ALA A 124 -1.49 16.35 -2.46
C ALA A 124 -2.63 15.93 -1.50
N ASN A 125 -2.42 14.88 -0.69
CA ASN A 125 -3.40 14.38 0.27
C ASN A 125 -3.31 15.04 1.66
N LEU A 126 -2.37 15.97 1.89
CA LEU A 126 -2.24 16.68 3.16
C LEU A 126 -3.52 17.38 3.65
N PRO A 127 -4.42 17.90 2.78
CA PRO A 127 -5.70 18.42 3.22
C PRO A 127 -6.58 17.41 3.96
N LEU A 128 -6.39 16.11 3.74
CA LEU A 128 -7.15 15.04 4.41
C LEU A 128 -6.51 14.57 5.74
N LYS A 129 -5.42 15.19 6.20
CA LYS A 129 -4.70 14.74 7.41
C LYS A 129 -5.59 14.70 8.66
N ASP A 130 -6.46 15.71 8.83
CA ASP A 130 -7.32 15.79 10.02
C ASP A 130 -8.39 14.70 10.00
N LEU A 131 -8.96 14.40 8.81
CA LEU A 131 -9.87 13.26 8.60
C LEU A 131 -9.18 11.94 8.98
N PHE A 132 -7.92 11.76 8.59
CA PHE A 132 -7.15 10.58 8.97
C PHE A 132 -7.05 10.44 10.49
N TYR A 133 -6.62 11.47 11.21
CA TYR A 133 -6.50 11.40 12.67
C TYR A 133 -7.82 11.27 13.40
N GLU A 134 -8.91 11.79 12.84
CA GLU A 134 -10.24 11.67 13.42
C GLU A 134 -10.86 10.28 13.23
N LYS A 135 -10.69 9.65 12.06
CA LYS A 135 -11.48 8.47 11.67
C LYS A 135 -10.73 7.14 11.69
N PHE A 136 -9.39 7.13 11.61
CA PHE A 136 -8.63 5.87 11.48
C PHE A 136 -8.41 5.11 12.80
N PHE A 137 -8.86 5.66 13.92
CA PHE A 137 -8.68 5.09 15.26
C PHE A 137 -10.03 4.91 15.97
N PRO A 138 -10.98 4.16 15.38
CA PRO A 138 -12.30 3.96 15.99
C PRO A 138 -12.15 3.24 17.33
N LYS A 139 -12.86 3.72 18.33
CA LYS A 139 -12.87 3.18 19.71
C LYS A 139 -14.06 2.26 19.95
N THR A 140 -15.07 2.34 19.10
CA THR A 140 -16.29 1.56 19.18
C THR A 140 -16.65 0.97 17.81
N PRO A 141 -17.48 -0.09 17.76
CA PRO A 141 -18.01 -0.60 16.51
C PRO A 141 -18.76 0.46 15.68
N GLU A 142 -19.45 1.38 16.34
CA GLU A 142 -20.18 2.47 15.71
C GLU A 142 -19.23 3.43 15.00
N GLU A 143 -18.14 3.85 15.64
CA GLU A 143 -17.10 4.69 15.04
C GLU A 143 -16.42 3.98 13.86
N MET A 144 -16.23 2.65 13.93
CA MET A 144 -15.71 1.88 12.81
C MET A 144 -16.68 1.93 11.63
N LEU A 145 -17.99 1.83 11.87
CA LEU A 145 -19.01 1.93 10.82
C LEU A 145 -19.11 3.34 10.20
N GLU A 146 -18.63 4.39 10.89
CA GLU A 146 -18.46 5.72 10.30
C GLU A 146 -17.17 5.82 9.43
N PHE A 147 -16.14 5.09 9.79
CA PHE A 147 -14.86 5.08 9.07
C PHE A 147 -14.94 4.27 7.75
N LEU A 148 -15.51 3.06 7.78
CA LEU A 148 -15.48 2.15 6.64
C LEU A 148 -16.08 2.76 5.35
N PRO A 149 -17.18 3.54 5.38
CA PRO A 149 -17.70 4.19 4.17
C PRO A 149 -16.77 5.24 3.54
N ILE A 150 -15.81 5.77 4.27
CA ILE A 150 -14.78 6.67 3.72
C ILE A 150 -13.79 5.87 2.88
N TYR A 151 -13.53 4.65 3.30
CA TYR A 151 -12.52 3.76 2.76
C TYR A 151 -13.00 2.94 1.55
N GLU A 152 -14.30 2.60 1.51
CA GLU A 152 -14.89 1.69 0.55
C GLU A 152 -15.87 2.38 -0.41
N TYR A 153 -15.99 1.87 -1.64
CA TYR A 153 -16.90 2.39 -2.65
C TYR A 153 -18.37 2.03 -2.37
N ASP A 154 -18.65 0.74 -2.09
CA ASP A 154 -20.00 0.24 -1.92
C ASP A 154 -20.58 0.68 -0.58
N LYS A 155 -21.51 1.67 -0.65
CA LYS A 155 -22.24 2.19 0.50
C LYS A 155 -23.53 1.41 0.81
N GLU A 156 -24.04 0.61 -0.15
CA GLU A 156 -25.31 -0.09 0.01
C GLU A 156 -25.21 -1.20 1.07
N LYS A 157 -24.06 -1.85 1.19
CA LYS A 157 -23.84 -2.88 2.22
C LYS A 157 -24.02 -2.39 3.64
N TYR A 158 -23.84 -1.08 3.90
CA TYR A 158 -24.10 -0.47 5.22
C TYR A 158 -25.57 -0.29 5.55
N LYS A 159 -26.49 -0.63 4.64
CA LYS A 159 -27.93 -0.71 4.87
C LYS A 159 -28.38 -2.14 5.20
N ASP A 160 -27.53 -3.14 5.00
CA ASP A 160 -27.84 -4.54 5.33
C ASP A 160 -27.62 -4.81 6.83
N PRO A 161 -28.68 -5.15 7.60
CA PRO A 161 -28.54 -5.44 9.03
C PRO A 161 -27.57 -6.58 9.34
N LYS A 162 -27.47 -7.58 8.47
CA LYS A 162 -26.53 -8.71 8.65
C LYS A 162 -25.08 -8.25 8.52
N TYR A 163 -24.80 -7.37 7.55
CA TYR A 163 -23.48 -6.77 7.40
C TYR A 163 -23.12 -5.92 8.62
N LEU A 164 -24.04 -5.09 9.10
CA LEU A 164 -23.81 -4.26 10.28
C LEU A 164 -23.56 -5.10 11.55
N GLU A 165 -24.32 -6.16 11.73
CA GLU A 165 -24.11 -7.09 12.86
C GLU A 165 -22.73 -7.78 12.76
N TRP A 166 -22.39 -8.29 11.59
CA TRP A 166 -21.08 -8.89 11.34
C TRP A 166 -19.93 -7.89 11.58
N ALA A 167 -20.04 -6.67 11.05
CA ALA A 167 -19.03 -5.63 11.22
C ALA A 167 -18.83 -5.28 12.70
N LYS A 168 -19.93 -5.14 13.46
CA LYS A 168 -19.87 -4.90 14.92
C LYS A 168 -19.22 -6.07 15.66
N ALA A 169 -19.57 -7.30 15.32
CA ALA A 169 -19.02 -8.50 15.95
C ALA A 169 -17.51 -8.70 15.65
N THR A 170 -17.03 -8.18 14.53
CA THR A 170 -15.61 -8.28 14.12
C THR A 170 -14.75 -7.10 14.57
N PHE A 171 -15.34 -6.08 15.19
CA PHE A 171 -14.58 -4.95 15.71
C PHE A 171 -13.51 -5.41 16.71
N ASN A 172 -12.30 -4.91 16.51
CA ASN A 172 -11.17 -5.19 17.40
C ASN A 172 -10.49 -3.87 17.78
N TYR A 173 -10.74 -3.43 19.01
CA TYR A 173 -10.16 -2.20 19.54
C TYR A 173 -8.63 -2.20 19.46
N GLU A 174 -7.99 -3.31 19.84
CA GLU A 174 -6.53 -3.44 19.84
C GLU A 174 -5.93 -3.33 18.43
N TYR A 175 -6.64 -3.83 17.42
CA TYR A 175 -6.21 -3.69 16.03
C TYR A 175 -6.09 -2.21 15.63
N PHE A 176 -7.05 -1.37 16.02
CA PHE A 176 -7.08 0.05 15.63
C PHE A 176 -6.29 0.96 16.58
N ASN A 177 -6.11 0.59 17.85
CA ASN A 177 -5.67 1.50 18.90
C ASN A 177 -4.46 1.00 19.70
N ASN A 178 -3.74 -0.06 19.24
CA ASN A 178 -2.54 -0.49 19.93
C ASN A 178 -1.44 0.58 19.92
N TYR A 179 -0.52 0.47 20.86
CA TYR A 179 0.59 1.40 21.03
C TYR A 179 1.36 1.67 19.73
N TYR A 180 1.66 0.62 18.97
CA TYR A 180 2.52 0.73 17.80
C TYR A 180 1.86 1.53 16.69
N ILE A 181 0.58 1.24 16.38
CA ILE A 181 -0.12 1.91 15.28
C ILE A 181 -0.42 3.38 15.61
N VAL A 182 -0.73 3.68 16.87
CA VAL A 182 -0.91 5.06 17.37
C VAL A 182 0.41 5.82 17.33
N THR A 183 1.52 5.20 17.69
CA THR A 183 2.85 5.83 17.62
C THR A 183 3.28 6.06 16.17
N LEU A 184 3.10 5.07 15.30
CA LEU A 184 3.35 5.21 13.86
C LEU A 184 2.57 6.39 13.27
N SER A 185 1.27 6.51 13.58
CA SER A 185 0.46 7.61 13.06
C SER A 185 1.02 8.98 13.40
N LYS A 186 1.48 9.18 14.63
CA LYS A 186 2.12 10.42 15.10
C LYS A 186 3.45 10.71 14.38
N ASN A 187 4.07 9.69 13.83
CA ASN A 187 5.36 9.77 13.14
C ASN A 187 5.23 9.91 11.61
N LEU A 188 4.04 9.69 11.01
CA LEU A 188 3.85 9.68 9.56
C LEU A 188 4.36 10.94 8.85
N LEU A 189 4.21 12.11 9.48
CA LEU A 189 4.60 13.40 8.91
C LEU A 189 5.89 13.98 9.48
N LYS A 190 6.54 13.28 10.43
CA LYS A 190 7.79 13.75 11.03
C LYS A 190 8.94 13.75 10.02
N ASN A 191 10.01 14.49 10.35
CA ASN A 191 11.25 14.57 9.58
C ASN A 191 11.03 15.06 8.13
N ASN A 192 10.09 15.97 7.90
CA ASN A 192 9.72 16.44 6.57
C ASN A 192 9.39 15.29 5.59
N MET A 193 8.70 14.26 6.10
CA MET A 193 8.46 13.02 5.36
C MET A 193 7.80 13.25 4.01
N MET A 194 6.85 14.17 3.91
CA MET A 194 6.18 14.47 2.65
C MET A 194 7.12 15.07 1.61
N ASP A 195 8.11 15.87 2.01
CA ASP A 195 9.15 16.40 1.12
C ASP A 195 10.09 15.29 0.66
N GLN A 196 10.46 14.38 1.56
CA GLN A 196 11.28 13.23 1.21
C GLN A 196 10.58 12.30 0.21
N ILE A 197 9.27 12.03 0.40
CA ILE A 197 8.45 11.24 -0.53
C ILE A 197 8.37 11.94 -1.89
N GLU A 198 8.14 13.25 -1.92
CA GLU A 198 8.13 14.04 -3.17
C GLU A 198 9.45 13.91 -3.91
N ASP A 199 10.58 14.06 -3.21
CA ASP A 199 11.92 13.87 -3.79
C ASP A 199 12.11 12.45 -4.32
N GLY A 200 11.58 11.44 -3.62
CA GLY A 200 11.56 10.06 -4.09
C GLY A 200 10.79 9.94 -5.41
N ILE A 201 9.57 10.49 -5.47
CA ILE A 201 8.73 10.47 -6.68
C ILE A 201 9.43 11.18 -7.84
N LYS A 202 10.00 12.37 -7.63
CA LYS A 202 10.77 13.13 -8.65
C LYS A 202 11.97 12.36 -9.20
N SER A 203 12.55 11.47 -8.43
CA SER A 203 13.72 10.69 -8.83
C SER A 203 13.39 9.56 -9.81
N ILE A 204 12.11 9.18 -9.95
CA ILE A 204 11.67 8.01 -10.72
C ILE A 204 11.88 8.22 -12.22
N LYS A 205 12.60 7.27 -12.85
CA LYS A 205 12.92 7.27 -14.29
C LYS A 205 12.36 6.04 -15.02
N CYS A 206 12.00 4.98 -14.27
CA CYS A 206 11.47 3.76 -14.86
C CYS A 206 9.97 3.93 -15.24
N PRO A 207 9.42 3.04 -16.09
CA PRO A 207 7.99 3.00 -16.37
C PRO A 207 7.18 2.97 -15.08
N THR A 208 6.16 3.84 -15.01
CA THR A 208 5.38 4.06 -13.79
C THR A 208 3.88 4.03 -14.08
N LEU A 209 3.14 3.29 -13.26
CA LEU A 209 1.69 3.23 -13.27
C LEU A 209 1.13 3.83 -11.97
N LEU A 210 0.25 4.80 -12.10
CA LEU A 210 -0.56 5.35 -10.99
C LEU A 210 -1.99 4.83 -11.13
N VAL A 211 -2.49 4.16 -10.09
CA VAL A 211 -3.85 3.63 -10.04
C VAL A 211 -4.62 4.33 -8.93
N LEU A 212 -5.75 4.92 -9.26
CA LEU A 212 -6.60 5.68 -8.35
C LEU A 212 -8.03 5.11 -8.35
N GLY A 213 -8.67 5.14 -7.21
CA GLY A 213 -10.08 4.79 -7.07
C GLY A 213 -10.99 5.95 -7.49
N GLU A 214 -12.14 5.62 -8.12
CA GLU A 214 -13.12 6.62 -8.55
C GLU A 214 -13.66 7.47 -7.39
N LYS A 215 -13.88 6.85 -6.23
CA LYS A 215 -14.43 7.48 -5.02
C LYS A 215 -13.63 7.13 -3.77
N ASP A 216 -12.32 7.27 -3.87
CA ASP A 216 -11.42 7.12 -2.73
C ASP A 216 -11.60 8.32 -1.78
N GLY A 217 -12.08 8.07 -0.55
CA GLY A 217 -12.27 9.14 0.45
C GLY A 217 -11.02 9.48 1.24
N ILE A 218 -9.89 8.79 0.96
CA ILE A 218 -8.60 8.97 1.66
C ILE A 218 -7.57 9.62 0.74
N VAL A 219 -7.75 9.49 -0.57
CA VAL A 219 -6.87 10.05 -1.59
C VAL A 219 -7.65 11.01 -2.47
N LEU A 220 -7.21 12.24 -2.54
CA LEU A 220 -7.76 13.26 -3.45
C LEU A 220 -7.37 12.89 -4.88
N GLN A 221 -8.30 12.29 -5.61
CA GLN A 221 -8.07 11.64 -6.90
C GLN A 221 -7.45 12.60 -7.94
N GLN A 222 -8.09 13.75 -8.20
CA GLN A 222 -7.66 14.69 -9.24
C GLN A 222 -6.36 15.40 -8.85
N GLU A 223 -6.24 15.79 -7.59
CA GLU A 223 -5.05 16.44 -7.05
C GLU A 223 -3.85 15.48 -7.08
N THR A 224 -4.05 14.21 -6.70
CA THR A 224 -3.01 13.18 -6.77
C THR A 224 -2.60 12.90 -8.21
N LYS A 225 -3.57 12.79 -9.14
CA LYS A 225 -3.29 12.63 -10.57
C LYS A 225 -2.41 13.78 -11.07
N SER A 226 -2.86 15.02 -10.92
CA SER A 226 -2.13 16.20 -11.38
C SER A 226 -0.76 16.32 -10.74
N TYR A 227 -0.66 16.00 -9.45
CA TYR A 227 0.60 15.99 -8.72
C TYR A 227 1.61 15.01 -9.31
N PHE A 228 1.20 13.74 -9.51
CA PHE A 228 2.08 12.72 -10.08
C PHE A 228 2.48 13.04 -11.53
N GLU A 229 1.55 13.50 -12.37
CA GLU A 229 1.82 13.90 -13.75
C GLU A 229 2.81 15.08 -13.84
N SER A 230 2.78 15.98 -12.86
CA SER A 230 3.76 17.08 -12.78
C SER A 230 5.16 16.62 -12.39
N LEU A 231 5.28 15.55 -11.60
CA LEU A 231 6.57 15.04 -11.09
C LEU A 231 7.17 13.93 -11.97
N ILE A 232 6.32 13.13 -12.61
CA ILE A 232 6.71 12.01 -13.48
C ILE A 232 6.00 12.20 -14.83
N PRO A 233 6.57 12.92 -15.79
CA PRO A 233 5.89 13.22 -17.06
C PRO A 233 5.49 12.01 -17.90
N HIS A 234 6.07 10.85 -17.64
CA HIS A 234 5.78 9.57 -18.33
C HIS A 234 4.90 8.62 -17.52
N VAL A 235 4.29 9.09 -16.43
CA VAL A 235 3.38 8.25 -15.63
C VAL A 235 2.13 7.89 -16.44
N GLN A 236 1.81 6.58 -16.47
CA GLN A 236 0.50 6.12 -16.94
C GLN A 236 -0.46 6.21 -15.76
N THR A 237 -1.59 6.91 -15.92
CA THR A 237 -2.60 7.05 -14.86
C THR A 237 -3.88 6.32 -15.25
N GLU A 238 -4.39 5.49 -14.34
CA GLU A 238 -5.65 4.77 -14.48
C GLU A 238 -6.56 5.06 -13.29
N ILE A 239 -7.80 5.45 -13.58
CA ILE A 239 -8.86 5.63 -12.58
C ILE A 239 -9.81 4.45 -12.70
N ILE A 240 -9.88 3.63 -11.65
CA ILE A 240 -10.71 2.41 -11.71
C ILE A 240 -12.13 2.73 -11.24
N PRO A 241 -13.15 2.47 -12.08
CA PRO A 241 -14.53 2.74 -11.74
C PRO A 241 -15.02 1.80 -10.62
N LYS A 242 -15.97 2.28 -9.83
CA LYS A 242 -16.61 1.53 -8.73
C LYS A 242 -15.60 1.06 -7.68
N THR A 243 -14.61 1.90 -7.36
CA THR A 243 -13.64 1.62 -6.30
C THR A 243 -13.44 2.82 -5.39
N GLY A 244 -13.24 2.54 -4.10
CA GLY A 244 -12.72 3.45 -3.08
C GLY A 244 -11.21 3.26 -2.95
N HIS A 245 -10.72 3.10 -1.72
CA HIS A 245 -9.28 2.96 -1.42
C HIS A 245 -8.75 1.53 -1.64
N LEU A 246 -9.59 0.50 -1.48
CA LEU A 246 -9.23 -0.91 -1.72
C LEU A 246 -9.43 -1.33 -3.18
N ILE A 247 -8.83 -0.60 -4.09
CA ILE A 247 -9.04 -0.64 -5.53
C ILE A 247 -9.00 -2.07 -6.10
N TYR A 248 -7.97 -2.83 -5.75
CA TYR A 248 -7.74 -4.18 -6.26
C TYR A 248 -8.65 -5.26 -5.64
N THR A 249 -9.35 -4.95 -4.56
CA THR A 249 -10.35 -5.83 -3.95
C THR A 249 -11.76 -5.50 -4.39
N GLU A 250 -12.04 -4.22 -4.68
CA GLU A 250 -13.37 -3.75 -5.05
C GLU A 250 -13.67 -3.93 -6.54
N ASN A 251 -12.65 -3.83 -7.41
CA ASN A 251 -12.77 -4.15 -8.83
C ASN A 251 -11.54 -4.93 -9.33
N PRO A 252 -11.40 -6.20 -8.89
CA PRO A 252 -10.22 -7.01 -9.19
C PRO A 252 -10.04 -7.29 -10.68
N GLU A 253 -11.12 -7.46 -11.45
CA GLU A 253 -11.04 -7.76 -12.89
C GLU A 253 -10.41 -6.60 -13.65
N TYR A 254 -10.88 -5.38 -13.40
CA TYR A 254 -10.33 -4.19 -14.07
C TYR A 254 -8.88 -3.96 -13.62
N PHE A 255 -8.62 -4.02 -12.33
CA PHE A 255 -7.27 -3.84 -11.78
C PHE A 255 -6.28 -4.85 -12.38
N ASN A 256 -6.61 -6.15 -12.37
CA ASN A 256 -5.73 -7.19 -12.88
C ASN A 256 -5.42 -7.01 -14.36
N ARG A 257 -6.41 -6.65 -15.18
CA ARG A 257 -6.21 -6.39 -16.60
C ARG A 257 -5.17 -5.29 -16.84
N ILE A 258 -5.36 -4.10 -16.25
CA ILE A 258 -4.43 -2.98 -16.46
C ILE A 258 -3.05 -3.27 -15.88
N PHE A 259 -2.99 -3.97 -14.75
CA PHE A 259 -1.73 -4.32 -14.11
C PHE A 259 -0.95 -5.34 -14.95
N ILE A 260 -1.59 -6.40 -15.45
CA ILE A 260 -0.96 -7.38 -16.34
C ILE A 260 -0.49 -6.73 -17.64
N ASP A 261 -1.31 -5.85 -18.25
CA ASP A 261 -0.92 -5.11 -19.44
C ASP A 261 0.31 -4.23 -19.21
N PHE A 262 0.40 -3.60 -18.03
CA PHE A 262 1.58 -2.82 -17.64
C PHE A 262 2.81 -3.70 -17.38
N LEU A 263 2.64 -4.87 -16.79
CA LEU A 263 3.74 -5.82 -16.54
C LEU A 263 4.35 -6.35 -17.84
N LYS A 264 3.54 -6.55 -18.89
CA LYS A 264 3.96 -7.10 -20.19
C LYS A 264 4.69 -6.09 -21.10
N LYS A 265 4.51 -4.81 -20.90
CA LYS A 265 5.24 -3.74 -21.60
C LYS A 265 6.70 -3.65 -21.11
#